data_63724d46c11eebe7b821a9b6662cfc04
#
_entry.id   63724d46c11eebe7b821a9b6662cfc04
#
_cell.length_a   1.000
_cell.length_b   1.000
_cell.length_c   1.000
_cell.angle_alpha   90.00
_cell.angle_beta   90.00
_cell.angle_gamma   90.00
#
_symmetry.space_group_name_H-M   'P 1'
#
loop_
_entity.id
_entity.type
_entity.pdbx_description
1 polymer ?
#
loop_
_entity_poly.entity_id
_entity_poly.type
_entity_poly.pdbx_seq_one_letter_code
_entity_poly.pdbx_strand_id
1 'polypeptide(L)' 'MDLKVRKHIYFYGRVQGVGFRYYAVQKAGQLGLAGWVRNRYDGSVEMEVEGAETDIDQMILFLQNRTYIWIEDM' A
#
# COMPACT_ATOMS: atom_id res chain seq x y z
N MET A 1 -5.28 -10.07 -20.32
CA MET A 1 -4.93 -8.65 -20.14
C MET A 1 -5.60 -8.12 -18.88
N ASP A 2 -4.81 -7.65 -17.95
CA ASP A 2 -5.34 -7.13 -16.70
C ASP A 2 -5.91 -5.73 -16.90
N LEU A 3 -7.10 -5.50 -16.33
CA LEU A 3 -7.67 -4.15 -16.32
C LEU A 3 -6.91 -3.28 -15.36
N LYS A 4 -6.67 -2.03 -15.76
CA LYS A 4 -6.14 -1.03 -14.85
C LYS A 4 -7.28 -0.46 -14.02
N VAL A 5 -7.04 -0.38 -12.74
CA VAL A 5 -7.97 0.20 -11.77
C VAL A 5 -7.23 1.25 -10.94
N ARG A 6 -8.00 2.15 -10.34
CA ARG A 6 -7.47 3.11 -9.38
C ARG A 6 -8.18 2.88 -8.07
N LYS A 7 -7.41 2.68 -6.99
CA LYS A 7 -7.96 2.43 -5.66
C LYS A 7 -7.50 3.49 -4.68
N HIS A 8 -8.39 3.88 -3.79
CA HIS A 8 -8.09 4.77 -2.68
C HIS A 8 -8.26 3.97 -1.40
N ILE A 9 -7.18 3.77 -0.65
CA ILE A 9 -7.15 2.82 0.46
C ILE A 9 -6.66 3.52 1.71
N TYR A 10 -7.31 3.22 2.84
CA TYR A 10 -6.85 3.61 4.16
C TYR A 10 -6.42 2.36 4.90
N PHE A 11 -5.19 2.37 5.44
CA PHE A 11 -4.66 1.24 6.19
C PHE A 11 -4.62 1.60 7.67
N TYR A 12 -5.17 0.73 8.50
CA TYR A 12 -5.24 0.91 9.95
C TYR A 12 -4.46 -0.21 10.62
N GLY A 13 -3.89 0.10 11.80
CA GLY A 13 -3.12 -0.85 12.57
C GLY A 13 -1.72 -0.30 12.87
N ARG A 14 -0.72 -1.16 12.87
CA ARG A 14 0.67 -0.73 13.05
C ARG A 14 1.24 -0.44 11.66
N VAL A 15 1.00 0.78 11.19
CA VAL A 15 1.33 1.16 9.82
C VAL A 15 2.22 2.40 9.72
N GLN A 16 2.37 3.17 10.81
CA GLN A 16 3.31 4.30 10.85
C GLN A 16 4.53 3.95 11.67
N GLY A 17 5.70 4.48 11.29
CA GLY A 17 6.94 4.25 12.00
C GLY A 17 7.52 2.86 11.81
N VAL A 18 7.03 2.11 10.82
CA VAL A 18 7.42 0.72 10.57
C VAL A 18 7.91 0.51 9.13
N GLY A 19 8.17 1.60 8.40
CA GLY A 19 8.66 1.54 7.03
C GLY A 19 7.58 1.33 5.98
N PHE A 20 6.32 1.47 6.33
CA PHE A 20 5.21 1.19 5.42
C PHE A 20 5.33 1.95 4.09
N ARG A 21 5.52 3.28 4.16
CA ARG A 21 5.59 4.10 2.95
C ARG A 21 6.79 3.73 2.09
N TYR A 22 7.93 3.45 2.72
CA TYR A 22 9.14 3.03 2.02
C TYR A 22 8.90 1.74 1.24
N TYR A 23 8.37 0.73 1.89
CA TYR A 23 8.09 -0.57 1.25
C TYR A 23 7.03 -0.43 0.16
N ALA A 24 5.99 0.37 0.41
CA ALA A 24 4.93 0.59 -0.57
C ALA A 24 5.47 1.23 -1.84
N VAL A 25 6.30 2.26 -1.72
CA VAL A 25 6.87 2.96 -2.87
C VAL A 25 7.81 2.04 -3.65
N GLN A 26 8.65 1.28 -2.94
CA GLN A 26 9.55 0.34 -3.59
C GLN A 26 8.80 -0.73 -4.37
N LYS A 27 7.81 -1.35 -3.73
CA LYS A 27 7.07 -2.43 -4.37
C LYS A 27 6.22 -1.91 -5.53
N ALA A 28 5.61 -0.75 -5.37
CA ALA A 28 4.85 -0.11 -6.43
C ALA A 28 5.74 0.16 -7.65
N GLY A 29 6.96 0.64 -7.43
CA GLY A 29 7.92 0.86 -8.51
C GLY A 29 8.25 -0.41 -9.26
N GLN A 30 8.47 -1.52 -8.54
CA GLN A 30 8.76 -2.82 -9.15
C GLN A 30 7.60 -3.34 -10.00
N LEU A 31 6.37 -3.05 -9.59
CA LEU A 31 5.16 -3.53 -10.25
C LEU A 31 4.61 -2.54 -11.28
N GLY A 32 5.25 -1.38 -11.45
CA GLY A 32 4.77 -0.37 -12.40
C GLY A 32 3.51 0.32 -11.97
N LEU A 33 3.24 0.38 -10.67
CA LEU A 33 2.07 1.09 -10.12
C LEU A 33 2.37 2.57 -9.98
N ALA A 34 1.34 3.40 -10.12
CA ALA A 34 1.43 4.85 -9.94
C ALA A 34 0.51 5.29 -8.81
N GLY A 35 0.82 6.41 -8.18
CA GLY A 35 0.00 6.96 -7.12
C GLY A 35 0.82 7.63 -6.04
N TRP A 36 0.26 7.67 -4.83
CA TRP A 36 0.92 8.30 -3.69
C TRP A 36 0.50 7.63 -2.38
N VAL A 37 1.27 7.87 -1.33
CA VAL A 37 1.03 7.32 0.00
C VAL A 37 1.44 8.38 1.04
N ARG A 38 0.64 8.52 2.09
CA ARG A 38 0.93 9.48 3.16
C ARG A 38 0.44 8.99 4.51
N ASN A 39 1.10 9.44 5.57
CA ASN A 39 0.63 9.24 6.94
C ASN A 39 -0.48 10.23 7.26
N ARG A 40 -1.43 9.80 8.09
CA ARG A 40 -2.51 10.65 8.58
C ARG A 40 -2.37 10.86 10.09
N TYR A 41 -3.05 11.89 10.60
CA TYR A 41 -2.99 12.24 12.02
C TYR A 41 -3.54 11.16 12.95
N ASP A 42 -4.49 10.37 12.48
CA ASP A 42 -5.11 9.31 13.30
C ASP A 42 -4.26 8.05 13.40
N GLY A 43 -3.06 8.06 12.84
CA GLY A 43 -2.16 6.91 12.83
C GLY A 43 -2.34 6.00 11.64
N SER A 44 -3.32 6.25 10.78
CA SER A 44 -3.52 5.47 9.57
C SER A 44 -2.59 5.93 8.45
N VAL A 45 -2.52 5.13 7.39
CA VAL A 45 -1.84 5.49 6.15
C VAL A 45 -2.87 5.54 5.04
N GLU A 46 -2.82 6.60 4.26
CA GLU A 46 -3.70 6.80 3.10
C GLU A 46 -2.91 6.59 1.83
N MET A 47 -3.50 5.88 0.89
CA MET A 47 -2.87 5.55 -0.39
C MET A 47 -3.86 5.71 -1.53
N GLU A 48 -3.38 6.25 -2.64
CA GLU A 48 -4.10 6.12 -3.90
C GLU A 48 -3.16 5.45 -4.87
N VAL A 49 -3.63 4.40 -5.56
CA VAL A 49 -2.78 3.57 -6.40
C VAL A 49 -3.53 3.15 -7.65
N GLU A 50 -2.82 3.17 -8.77
CA GLU A 50 -3.37 2.82 -10.08
C GLU A 50 -2.47 1.82 -10.76
N GLY A 51 -3.09 0.83 -11.40
CA GLY A 51 -2.41 -0.19 -12.17
C GLY A 51 -3.27 -1.43 -12.33
N ALA A 52 -2.67 -2.53 -12.73
CA ALA A 52 -3.38 -3.81 -12.79
C ALA A 52 -3.82 -4.22 -11.39
N GLU A 53 -5.06 -4.67 -11.26
CA GLU A 53 -5.60 -5.04 -9.96
C GLU A 53 -4.77 -6.14 -9.29
N THR A 54 -4.31 -7.12 -10.06
CA THR A 54 -3.45 -8.19 -9.53
C THR A 54 -2.15 -7.65 -8.97
N ASP A 55 -1.58 -6.62 -9.57
CA ASP A 55 -0.35 -5.99 -9.08
C ASP A 55 -0.60 -5.21 -7.78
N ILE A 56 -1.74 -4.53 -7.69
CA ILE A 56 -2.13 -3.84 -6.46
C ILE A 56 -2.28 -4.86 -5.33
N ASP A 57 -2.93 -5.99 -5.60
CA ASP A 57 -3.09 -7.06 -4.63
C ASP A 57 -1.74 -7.63 -4.18
N GLN A 58 -0.79 -7.79 -5.10
CA GLN A 58 0.56 -8.24 -4.77
C GLN A 58 1.28 -7.25 -3.85
N MET A 59 1.15 -5.95 -4.12
CA MET A 59 1.74 -4.93 -3.26
C MET A 59 1.17 -5.01 -1.83
N ILE A 60 -0.14 -5.14 -1.71
CA ILE A 60 -0.80 -5.23 -0.40
C ILE A 60 -0.34 -6.49 0.33
N LEU A 61 -0.27 -7.63 -0.35
CA LEU A 61 0.21 -8.87 0.24
C LEU A 61 1.66 -8.73 0.71
N PHE A 62 2.50 -8.08 -0.09
CA PHE A 62 3.88 -7.81 0.29
C PHE A 62 3.95 -6.99 1.58
N LEU A 63 3.13 -5.94 1.69
CA LEU A 63 3.08 -5.10 2.89
C LEU A 63 2.62 -5.90 4.11
N GLN A 64 1.60 -6.75 3.95
CA GLN A 64 1.09 -7.58 5.03
C GLN A 64 2.13 -8.57 5.57
N ASN A 65 3.12 -8.93 4.76
CA ASN A 65 4.16 -9.88 5.14
C ASN A 65 5.44 -9.23 5.67
N ARG A 66 5.46 -7.90 5.85
CA ARG A 66 6.63 -7.23 6.48
C ARG A 66 6.58 -7.42 7.98
N THR A 67 7.74 -7.66 8.57
CA THR A 67 7.87 -8.06 9.99
C THR A 67 7.18 -7.12 10.96
N TYR A 68 7.33 -5.81 10.75
CA TYR A 68 6.84 -4.82 11.70
C TYR A 68 5.53 -4.16 11.28
N ILE A 69 5.03 -4.48 10.10
CA ILE A 69 3.76 -3.95 9.61
C ILE A 69 2.63 -4.89 10.04
N TRP A 70 1.62 -4.31 10.66
CA TRP A 70 0.39 -5.03 11.02
C TRP A 70 -0.79 -4.26 10.48
N ILE A 71 -1.43 -4.78 9.43
CA ILE A 71 -2.63 -4.18 8.86
C ILE A 71 -3.82 -4.84 9.54
N GLU A 72 -4.49 -4.06 10.40
CA GLU A 72 -5.64 -4.53 11.16
C GLU A 72 -6.91 -4.39 10.35
N ASP A 73 -6.98 -3.33 9.53
CA ASP A 73 -8.13 -3.04 8.69
C ASP A 73 -7.70 -2.18 7.50
N MET A 74 -8.50 -2.22 6.46
CA MET A 74 -8.30 -1.34 5.31
C MET A 74 -9.59 -1.20 4.49
#